data_6ee8442fc9a2711a238bd07d8b9f9bc9
#
_entry.id   6ee8442fc9a2711a238bd07d8b9f9bc9
#
_cell.length_a   1.000
_cell.length_b   1.000
_cell.length_c   1.000
_cell.angle_alpha   90.00
_cell.angle_beta   90.00
_cell.angle_gamma   90.00
#
_symmetry.space_group_name_H-M   'P 1'
#
loop_
_entity.id
_entity.type
_entity.pdbx_description
1 polymer ?
#
loop_
_entity_poly.entity_id
_entity_poly.type
_entity_poly.pdbx_seq_one_letter_code
_entity_poly.pdbx_strand_id
1 'polypeptide(L)'
;EHVIKNKKELLIVAEVDQQLKSALMMNKVKGNIKVNIIDLPGFGPTKQDTIKDLAFLTGATVINEELGDDMDLITIDCLGKAEKAVTNDKNTVITTIDLGEDLTERIKSVKKAIKNEKNPFLKKKVKDRLAMLSGKVGMVKVGASSKVELKEKKDRVEDAIYATKAALKEGIVPGGGVALLNASQELFGDRAEEILLNAIKAPFHVILDNAGIEEQDEPMLGQGIDVVTGDLCDMISSGIIDPVLVTKSALKNAVSVVTTII
;
A
#
# COMPACT_ATOMS: atom_id res chain seq x y z
N GLU A 1 31.81 7.20 15.36
CA GLU A 1 32.77 6.35 16.05
C GLU A 1 32.14 5.28 16.94
N HIS A 2 31.18 5.59 17.82
CA HIS A 2 30.54 4.65 18.76
C HIS A 2 29.96 3.41 18.06
N VAL A 3 29.24 3.59 16.96
CA VAL A 3 28.59 2.52 16.18
C VAL A 3 29.63 1.58 15.57
N ILE A 4 30.74 2.15 15.05
CA ILE A 4 31.82 1.39 14.43
C ILE A 4 32.58 0.59 15.50
N LYS A 5 32.95 1.22 16.61
CA LYS A 5 33.65 0.57 17.73
C LYS A 5 32.88 -0.61 18.31
N ASN A 6 31.53 -0.47 18.39
CA ASN A 6 30.64 -1.50 18.94
C ASN A 6 30.04 -2.44 17.87
N LYS A 7 30.48 -2.34 16.62
CA LYS A 7 29.96 -3.15 15.47
C LYS A 7 28.42 -3.14 15.36
N LYS A 8 27.78 -2.04 15.76
CA LYS A 8 26.32 -1.88 15.70
C LYS A 8 25.87 -1.43 14.31
N GLU A 9 24.59 -1.59 14.04
CA GLU A 9 23.95 -1.11 12.81
C GLU A 9 23.39 0.30 13.04
N LEU A 10 23.47 1.16 12.01
CA LEU A 10 23.02 2.55 12.08
C LEU A 10 22.03 2.85 10.96
N LEU A 11 20.88 3.39 11.33
CA LEU A 11 19.92 3.99 10.39
C LEU A 11 20.02 5.52 10.54
N ILE A 12 20.36 6.20 9.44
CA ILE A 12 20.36 7.65 9.35
C ILE A 12 19.09 8.09 8.66
N VAL A 13 18.33 8.97 9.29
CA VAL A 13 17.09 9.54 8.76
C VAL A 13 17.33 11.04 8.54
N ALA A 14 17.84 11.38 7.38
CA ALA A 14 18.18 12.76 7.03
C ALA A 14 18.36 12.92 5.51
N GLU A 15 18.23 14.15 5.04
CA GLU A 15 18.75 14.54 3.73
C GLU A 15 20.27 14.63 3.84
N VAL A 16 20.95 13.84 3.02
CA VAL A 16 22.43 13.72 3.05
C VAL A 16 22.95 14.10 1.69
N ASP A 17 23.98 14.93 1.66
CA ASP A 17 24.64 15.29 0.40
C ASP A 17 25.26 14.07 -0.30
N GLN A 18 25.48 14.21 -1.61
CA GLN A 18 25.93 13.11 -2.45
C GLN A 18 27.33 12.63 -2.10
N GLN A 19 28.21 13.51 -1.61
CA GLN A 19 29.59 13.15 -1.26
C GLN A 19 29.62 12.29 -0.02
N LEU A 20 28.89 12.69 1.03
CA LEU A 20 28.77 11.95 2.27
C LEU A 20 28.06 10.61 2.04
N LYS A 21 27.00 10.60 1.23
CA LYS A 21 26.29 9.38 0.86
C LYS A 21 27.20 8.38 0.16
N SER A 22 28.01 8.85 -0.80
CA SER A 22 28.99 8.01 -1.52
C SER A 22 30.07 7.47 -0.59
N ALA A 23 30.58 8.30 0.31
CA ALA A 23 31.59 7.88 1.29
C ALA A 23 31.06 6.81 2.26
N LEU A 24 29.83 6.98 2.77
CA LEU A 24 29.19 6.00 3.65
C LEU A 24 28.88 4.69 2.91
N MET A 25 28.43 4.74 1.67
CA MET A 25 28.17 3.55 0.85
C MET A 25 29.44 2.80 0.50
N MET A 26 30.55 3.51 0.19
CA MET A 26 31.86 2.88 -0.03
C MET A 26 32.36 2.12 1.22
N ASN A 27 32.21 2.71 2.39
CA ASN A 27 32.58 2.06 3.65
C ASN A 27 31.64 0.88 3.98
N LYS A 28 30.37 0.96 3.63
CA LYS A 28 29.42 -0.16 3.75
C LYS A 28 29.81 -1.33 2.86
N VAL A 29 30.17 -1.07 1.60
CA VAL A 29 30.64 -2.12 0.66
C VAL A 29 31.92 -2.77 1.13
N LYS A 30 32.87 -1.99 1.71
CA LYS A 30 34.10 -2.50 2.32
C LYS A 30 33.86 -3.27 3.63
N GLY A 31 32.62 -3.31 4.14
CA GLY A 31 32.29 -3.98 5.40
C GLY A 31 32.74 -3.25 6.68
N ASN A 32 33.22 -2.01 6.56
CA ASN A 32 33.73 -1.23 7.70
C ASN A 32 32.57 -0.73 8.59
N ILE A 33 31.41 -0.46 7.99
CA ILE A 33 30.22 0.03 8.70
C ILE A 33 28.96 -0.67 8.20
N LYS A 34 28.00 -0.82 9.09
CA LYS A 34 26.64 -1.26 8.76
C LYS A 34 25.71 -0.04 8.84
N VAL A 35 25.53 0.65 7.72
CA VAL A 35 24.73 1.88 7.67
C VAL A 35 23.66 1.78 6.60
N ASN A 36 22.50 2.36 6.89
CA ASN A 36 21.48 2.68 5.89
C ASN A 36 21.06 4.13 6.05
N ILE A 37 20.77 4.79 4.92
CA ILE A 37 20.37 6.20 4.88
C ILE A 37 19.03 6.26 4.22
N ILE A 38 18.08 6.89 4.89
CA ILE A 38 16.73 7.13 4.35
C ILE A 38 16.39 8.60 4.48
N ASP A 39 15.64 9.10 3.52
CA ASP A 39 15.00 10.40 3.59
C ASP A 39 13.49 10.24 3.79
N LEU A 40 12.89 11.12 4.57
CA LEU A 40 11.45 11.11 4.80
C LEU A 40 10.77 11.95 3.72
N PRO A 41 9.71 11.40 3.08
CA PRO A 41 8.98 12.13 2.07
C PRO A 41 8.20 13.30 2.68
N GLY A 42 8.09 14.39 1.92
CA GLY A 42 7.33 15.58 2.31
C GLY A 42 8.19 16.80 2.57
N PHE A 43 7.55 17.91 2.83
CA PHE A 43 8.19 19.21 3.04
C PHE A 43 7.55 19.95 4.22
N GLY A 44 8.31 20.85 4.83
CA GLY A 44 7.82 21.77 5.86
C GLY A 44 7.29 21.10 7.14
N PRO A 45 6.27 21.66 7.77
CA PRO A 45 5.77 21.20 9.08
C PRO A 45 5.36 19.73 9.14
N THR A 46 4.82 19.19 8.04
CA THR A 46 4.40 17.78 7.98
C THR A 46 5.58 16.81 8.02
N LYS A 47 6.72 17.16 7.39
CA LYS A 47 7.96 16.37 7.47
C LYS A 47 8.52 16.42 8.88
N GLN A 48 8.57 17.61 9.49
CA GLN A 48 9.03 17.79 10.87
C GLN A 48 8.19 17.00 11.90
N ASP A 49 6.86 16.99 11.73
CA ASP A 49 5.98 16.21 12.57
C ASP A 49 6.25 14.70 12.46
N THR A 50 6.52 14.20 11.25
CA THR A 50 6.87 12.79 11.03
C THR A 50 8.22 12.44 11.66
N ILE A 51 9.21 13.35 11.56
CA ILE A 51 10.51 13.19 12.23
C ILE A 51 10.34 13.11 13.75
N LYS A 52 9.53 14.02 14.33
CA LYS A 52 9.24 14.02 15.77
C LYS A 52 8.55 12.75 16.23
N ASP A 53 7.62 12.21 15.43
CA ASP A 53 6.95 10.95 15.77
C ASP A 53 7.91 9.75 15.67
N LEU A 54 8.79 9.73 14.68
CA LEU A 54 9.80 8.69 14.56
C LEU A 54 10.82 8.76 15.73
N ALA A 55 11.25 9.97 16.10
CA ALA A 55 12.12 10.19 17.24
C ALA A 55 11.45 9.71 18.53
N PHE A 56 10.19 10.04 18.74
CA PHE A 56 9.39 9.56 19.88
C PHE A 56 9.32 8.02 19.91
N LEU A 57 9.05 7.37 18.77
CA LEU A 57 8.94 5.91 18.67
C LEU A 57 10.27 5.18 18.93
N THR A 58 11.39 5.82 18.66
CA THR A 58 12.73 5.23 18.79
C THR A 58 13.48 5.71 20.03
N GLY A 59 12.98 6.72 20.71
CA GLY A 59 13.70 7.40 21.80
C GLY A 59 14.88 8.24 21.31
N ALA A 60 14.93 8.60 20.03
CA ALA A 60 15.96 9.45 19.46
C ALA A 60 15.70 10.94 19.75
N THR A 61 16.75 11.75 19.76
CA THR A 61 16.63 13.20 19.75
C THR A 61 16.69 13.72 18.31
N VAL A 62 15.74 14.60 17.95
CA VAL A 62 15.79 15.29 16.66
C VAL A 62 16.84 16.39 16.74
N ILE A 63 17.76 16.40 15.81
CA ILE A 63 18.79 17.42 15.69
C ILE A 63 18.37 18.36 14.57
N ASN A 64 18.28 19.63 14.87
CA ASN A 64 17.86 20.65 13.90
C ASN A 64 18.75 21.89 14.02
N GLU A 65 19.66 22.06 13.08
CA GLU A 65 20.56 23.21 12.99
C GLU A 65 19.80 24.55 12.89
N GLU A 66 18.63 24.59 12.26
CA GLU A 66 17.79 25.80 12.16
C GLU A 66 17.28 26.26 13.54
N LEU A 67 17.19 25.34 14.51
CA LEU A 67 16.82 25.63 15.89
C LEU A 67 18.03 25.90 16.80
N GLY A 68 19.24 25.86 16.24
CA GLY A 68 20.47 26.16 16.96
C GLY A 68 21.16 24.93 17.55
N ASP A 69 20.77 23.71 17.15
CA ASP A 69 21.49 22.51 17.55
C ASP A 69 22.83 22.43 16.82
N ASP A 70 23.90 22.12 17.56
CA ASP A 70 25.24 21.95 17.00
C ASP A 70 25.53 20.49 16.70
N MET A 71 25.84 20.19 15.44
CA MET A 71 26.18 18.82 15.00
C MET A 71 27.42 18.27 15.66
N ASP A 72 28.37 19.12 16.08
CA ASP A 72 29.62 18.71 16.73
C ASP A 72 29.40 18.31 18.20
N LEU A 73 28.28 18.71 18.79
CA LEU A 73 27.91 18.41 20.19
C LEU A 73 27.03 17.16 20.34
N ILE A 74 26.78 16.41 19.26
CA ILE A 74 25.97 15.19 19.29
C ILE A 74 26.61 14.14 20.19
N THR A 75 25.87 13.74 21.22
CA THR A 75 26.28 12.66 22.14
C THR A 75 25.57 11.34 21.78
N ILE A 76 26.03 10.27 22.41
CA ILE A 76 25.44 8.92 22.24
C ILE A 76 23.99 8.89 22.71
N ASP A 77 23.62 9.74 23.66
CA ASP A 77 22.28 9.82 24.24
C ASP A 77 21.23 10.34 23.23
N CYS A 78 21.68 11.01 22.15
CA CYS A 78 20.78 11.42 21.07
C CYS A 78 20.36 10.25 20.16
N LEU A 79 21.02 9.09 20.27
CA LEU A 79 20.73 7.92 19.43
C LEU A 79 19.51 7.17 19.95
N GLY A 80 18.52 7.02 19.10
CA GLY A 80 17.38 6.14 19.35
C GLY A 80 17.71 4.66 19.16
N LYS A 81 16.74 3.81 19.50
CA LYS A 81 16.86 2.34 19.37
C LYS A 81 15.68 1.79 18.59
N ALA A 82 15.97 0.84 17.72
CA ALA A 82 14.94 0.04 17.04
C ALA A 82 15.37 -1.44 17.06
N GLU A 83 14.41 -2.34 17.10
CA GLU A 83 14.69 -3.78 17.05
C GLU A 83 15.15 -4.19 15.66
N LYS A 84 14.54 -3.60 14.64
CA LYS A 84 14.81 -3.90 13.23
C LYS A 84 14.39 -2.77 12.32
N ALA A 85 15.18 -2.52 11.28
CA ALA A 85 14.81 -1.66 10.16
C ALA A 85 15.00 -2.42 8.84
N VAL A 86 13.97 -2.44 8.00
CA VAL A 86 14.01 -3.08 6.68
C VAL A 86 13.58 -2.06 5.65
N THR A 87 14.48 -1.75 4.73
CA THR A 87 14.25 -0.80 3.63
C THR A 87 14.18 -1.52 2.31
N ASN A 88 13.19 -1.19 1.51
CA ASN A 88 13.09 -1.55 0.10
C ASN A 88 12.98 -0.26 -0.75
N ASP A 89 12.80 -0.40 -2.06
CA ASP A 89 12.75 0.74 -2.99
C ASP A 89 11.61 1.74 -2.72
N LYS A 90 10.55 1.30 -2.02
CA LYS A 90 9.34 2.10 -1.78
C LYS A 90 9.15 2.50 -0.33
N ASN A 91 9.58 1.66 0.62
CA ASN A 91 9.24 1.81 2.04
C ASN A 91 10.39 1.40 2.95
N THR A 92 10.42 2.00 4.14
CA THR A 92 11.23 1.53 5.26
C THR A 92 10.30 1.14 6.41
N VAL A 93 10.41 -0.08 6.88
CA VAL A 93 9.68 -0.59 8.05
C VAL A 93 10.64 -0.62 9.23
N ILE A 94 10.32 0.15 10.26
CA ILE A 94 11.09 0.22 11.50
C ILE A 94 10.26 -0.44 12.60
N THR A 95 10.77 -1.49 13.21
CA THR A 95 10.17 -2.15 14.37
C THR A 95 10.77 -1.56 15.63
N THR A 96 9.95 -0.96 16.46
CA THR A 96 10.34 -0.32 17.72
C THR A 96 9.88 -1.14 18.90
N ILE A 97 10.44 -0.87 20.06
CA ILE A 97 9.99 -1.43 21.32
C ILE A 97 8.59 -0.85 21.64
N ASP A 98 7.74 -1.63 22.30
CA ASP A 98 6.41 -1.16 22.71
C ASP A 98 6.53 -0.06 23.78
N LEU A 99 5.99 1.11 23.47
CA LEU A 99 6.00 2.31 24.33
C LEU A 99 4.75 2.38 25.25
N GLY A 100 3.87 1.40 25.19
CA GLY A 100 2.71 1.28 26.10
C GLY A 100 1.81 2.51 26.16
N GLU A 101 1.66 3.10 27.34
CA GLU A 101 0.75 4.22 27.61
C GLU A 101 1.13 5.51 26.88
N ASP A 102 2.42 5.81 26.76
CA ASP A 102 2.92 7.03 26.08
C ASP A 102 2.50 7.07 24.60
N LEU A 103 2.55 5.92 23.92
CA LEU A 103 2.07 5.81 22.55
C LEU A 103 0.56 6.03 22.46
N THR A 104 -0.19 5.55 23.43
CA THR A 104 -1.65 5.73 23.49
C THR A 104 -2.03 7.20 23.65
N GLU A 105 -1.31 7.96 24.48
CA GLU A 105 -1.52 9.39 24.64
C GLU A 105 -1.16 10.17 23.38
N ARG A 106 -0.05 9.81 22.72
CA ARG A 106 0.33 10.42 21.44
C ARG A 106 -0.73 10.19 20.38
N ILE A 107 -1.25 8.98 20.26
CA ILE A 107 -2.35 8.63 19.33
C ILE A 107 -3.62 9.46 19.66
N LYS A 108 -3.98 9.62 20.92
CA LYS A 108 -5.13 10.47 21.34
C LYS A 108 -4.93 11.93 20.90
N SER A 109 -3.74 12.46 21.06
CA SER A 109 -3.39 13.82 20.64
C SER A 109 -3.56 14.00 19.12
N VAL A 110 -3.03 13.07 18.30
CA VAL A 110 -3.16 13.11 16.84
C VAL A 110 -4.63 12.94 16.40
N LYS A 111 -5.41 12.10 17.09
CA LYS A 111 -6.86 11.97 16.82
C LYS A 111 -7.62 13.27 17.09
N LYS A 112 -7.25 14.04 18.13
CA LYS A 112 -7.82 15.37 18.37
C LYS A 112 -7.46 16.35 17.26
N ALA A 113 -6.21 16.32 16.77
CA ALA A 113 -5.77 17.15 15.65
C ALA A 113 -6.59 16.88 14.38
N ILE A 114 -6.89 15.61 14.05
CA ILE A 114 -7.74 15.26 12.91
C ILE A 114 -9.15 15.86 13.00
N LYS A 115 -9.73 15.91 14.22
CA LYS A 115 -11.07 16.49 14.42
C LYS A 115 -11.09 17.99 14.23
N ASN A 116 -10.02 18.67 14.61
CA ASN A 116 -9.91 20.14 14.56
C ASN A 116 -9.44 20.65 13.19
N GLU A 117 -8.79 19.79 12.37
CA GLU A 117 -8.30 20.20 11.06
C GLU A 117 -9.43 20.32 10.05
N LYS A 118 -9.57 21.53 9.48
CA LYS A 118 -10.59 21.86 8.49
C LYS A 118 -10.11 21.69 7.06
N ASN A 119 -8.80 21.80 6.81
CA ASN A 119 -8.24 21.67 5.47
C ASN A 119 -8.19 20.17 5.07
N PRO A 120 -8.87 19.75 3.98
CA PRO A 120 -8.91 18.34 3.56
C PRO A 120 -7.54 17.73 3.28
N PHE A 121 -6.61 18.53 2.72
CA PHE A 121 -5.25 18.08 2.41
C PHE A 121 -4.44 17.83 3.70
N LEU A 122 -4.44 18.78 4.63
CA LEU A 122 -3.77 18.64 5.92
C LEU A 122 -4.39 17.52 6.74
N LYS A 123 -5.72 17.41 6.74
CA LYS A 123 -6.44 16.32 7.40
C LYS A 123 -6.03 14.94 6.89
N LYS A 124 -5.78 14.80 5.58
CA LYS A 124 -5.23 13.55 4.99
C LYS A 124 -3.84 13.26 5.56
N LYS A 125 -2.96 14.26 5.61
CA LYS A 125 -1.61 14.13 6.16
C LYS A 125 -1.60 13.73 7.64
N VAL A 126 -2.49 14.31 8.46
CA VAL A 126 -2.62 13.93 9.87
C VAL A 126 -3.20 12.52 10.02
N LYS A 127 -4.08 12.07 9.10
CA LYS A 127 -4.54 10.67 9.05
C LYS A 127 -3.41 9.70 8.70
N ASP A 128 -2.56 10.04 7.72
CA ASP A 128 -1.39 9.23 7.35
C ASP A 128 -0.43 9.10 8.55
N ARG A 129 -0.20 10.18 9.28
CA ARG A 129 0.56 10.21 10.53
C ARG A 129 -0.07 9.32 11.61
N LEU A 130 -1.38 9.37 11.80
CA LEU A 130 -2.09 8.48 12.72
C LEU A 130 -1.92 7.01 12.34
N ALA A 131 -2.00 6.69 11.05
CA ALA A 131 -1.79 5.34 10.56
C ALA A 131 -0.37 4.83 10.85
N MET A 132 0.64 5.69 10.70
CA MET A 132 2.04 5.36 11.05
C MET A 132 2.20 5.07 12.55
N LEU A 133 1.61 5.87 13.43
CA LEU A 133 1.71 5.71 14.89
C LEU A 133 0.89 4.52 15.42
N SER A 134 -0.26 4.23 14.82
CA SER A 134 -1.20 3.19 15.28
C SER A 134 -1.15 1.91 14.44
N GLY A 135 -0.44 1.93 13.32
CA GLY A 135 -0.41 0.84 12.36
C GLY A 135 0.49 -0.31 12.78
N LYS A 136 -0.09 -1.49 12.94
CA LYS A 136 0.68 -2.74 12.92
C LYS A 136 0.97 -3.08 11.47
N VAL A 137 2.23 -3.27 11.14
CA VAL A 137 2.66 -3.67 9.80
C VAL A 137 2.69 -5.20 9.74
N GLY A 138 1.82 -5.79 8.91
CA GLY A 138 1.93 -7.19 8.55
C GLY A 138 3.03 -7.38 7.49
N MET A 139 3.89 -8.36 7.68
CA MET A 139 4.94 -8.70 6.72
C MET A 139 4.68 -10.08 6.13
N VAL A 140 4.43 -10.14 4.82
CA VAL A 140 4.34 -11.39 4.07
C VAL A 140 5.70 -11.68 3.42
N LYS A 141 6.35 -12.77 3.81
CA LYS A 141 7.61 -13.23 3.20
C LYS A 141 7.30 -14.17 2.06
N VAL A 142 7.76 -13.83 0.86
CA VAL A 142 7.57 -14.65 -0.35
C VAL A 142 8.90 -15.26 -0.73
N GLY A 143 8.93 -16.59 -0.94
CA GLY A 143 10.09 -17.34 -1.40
C GLY A 143 9.80 -18.06 -2.71
N ALA A 144 10.85 -18.28 -3.52
CA ALA A 144 10.79 -19.05 -4.77
C ALA A 144 12.17 -19.62 -5.13
N SER A 145 12.19 -20.58 -6.04
CA SER A 145 13.41 -21.24 -6.49
C SER A 145 14.22 -20.39 -7.48
N SER A 146 13.59 -19.47 -8.18
CA SER A 146 14.23 -18.56 -9.14
C SER A 146 13.79 -17.10 -8.94
N LYS A 147 14.61 -16.17 -9.47
CA LYS A 147 14.28 -14.73 -9.42
C LYS A 147 13.03 -14.38 -10.22
N VAL A 148 12.77 -15.06 -11.31
CA VAL A 148 11.60 -14.84 -12.16
C VAL A 148 10.34 -15.30 -11.45
N GLU A 149 10.35 -16.51 -10.89
CA GLU A 149 9.26 -17.05 -10.07
C GLU A 149 9.01 -16.19 -8.83
N LEU A 150 10.08 -15.71 -8.17
CA LEU A 150 9.94 -14.81 -7.02
C LEU A 150 9.23 -13.53 -7.38
N LYS A 151 9.56 -12.94 -8.53
CA LYS A 151 8.91 -11.71 -8.99
C LYS A 151 7.43 -11.96 -9.27
N GLU A 152 7.11 -13.01 -10.00
CA GLU A 152 5.72 -13.37 -10.32
C GLU A 152 4.89 -13.62 -9.05
N LYS A 153 5.40 -14.41 -8.11
CA LYS A 153 4.73 -14.65 -6.82
C LYS A 153 4.54 -13.38 -6.00
N LYS A 154 5.53 -12.50 -6.02
CA LYS A 154 5.45 -11.21 -5.31
C LYS A 154 4.37 -10.32 -5.91
N ASP A 155 4.31 -10.23 -7.23
CA ASP A 155 3.32 -9.44 -7.94
C ASP A 155 1.90 -9.99 -7.65
N ARG A 156 1.72 -11.31 -7.67
CA ARG A 156 0.44 -11.97 -7.32
C ARG A 156 0.01 -11.72 -5.87
N VAL A 157 0.94 -11.74 -4.92
CA VAL A 157 0.65 -11.41 -3.51
C VAL A 157 0.28 -9.92 -3.37
N GLU A 158 0.96 -9.03 -4.09
CA GLU A 158 0.64 -7.59 -4.09
C GLU A 158 -0.78 -7.35 -4.64
N ASP A 159 -1.16 -8.01 -5.73
CA ASP A 159 -2.50 -7.93 -6.32
C ASP A 159 -3.58 -8.45 -5.35
N ALA A 160 -3.34 -9.57 -4.69
CA ALA A 160 -4.25 -10.12 -3.68
C ALA A 160 -4.46 -9.15 -2.49
N ILE A 161 -3.40 -8.46 -2.05
CA ILE A 161 -3.47 -7.45 -0.99
C ILE A 161 -4.31 -6.24 -1.45
N TYR A 162 -4.12 -5.77 -2.68
CA TYR A 162 -4.91 -4.64 -3.20
C TYR A 162 -6.37 -5.01 -3.42
N ALA A 163 -6.66 -6.20 -3.95
CA ALA A 163 -8.01 -6.72 -4.10
C ALA A 163 -8.72 -6.82 -2.74
N THR A 164 -8.07 -7.39 -1.73
CA THR A 164 -8.62 -7.49 -0.37
C THR A 164 -8.90 -6.11 0.23
N LYS A 165 -7.99 -5.14 0.07
CA LYS A 165 -8.20 -3.76 0.52
C LYS A 165 -9.35 -3.06 -0.20
N ALA A 166 -9.55 -3.34 -1.48
CA ALA A 166 -10.66 -2.82 -2.27
C ALA A 166 -11.99 -3.42 -1.80
N ALA A 167 -12.04 -4.73 -1.56
CA ALA A 167 -13.21 -5.43 -1.03
C ALA A 167 -13.62 -4.93 0.36
N LEU A 168 -12.66 -4.63 1.23
CA LEU A 168 -12.94 -4.04 2.55
C LEU A 168 -13.54 -2.62 2.49
N LYS A 169 -13.37 -1.91 1.37
CA LYS A 169 -13.90 -0.54 1.22
C LYS A 169 -15.35 -0.52 0.73
N GLU A 170 -15.67 -1.30 -0.29
CA GLU A 170 -16.95 -1.22 -1.01
C GLU A 170 -17.67 -2.58 -1.09
N GLY A 171 -17.10 -3.64 -0.52
CA GLY A 171 -17.68 -4.99 -0.58
C GLY A 171 -17.26 -5.77 -1.82
N ILE A 172 -17.97 -6.87 -2.04
CA ILE A 172 -17.73 -7.84 -3.10
C ILE A 172 -18.96 -8.03 -3.97
N VAL A 173 -18.74 -8.50 -5.19
CA VAL A 173 -19.77 -8.91 -6.17
C VAL A 173 -19.38 -10.26 -6.76
N PRO A 174 -20.31 -10.95 -7.46
CA PRO A 174 -19.98 -12.14 -8.26
C PRO A 174 -18.83 -11.84 -9.21
N GLY A 175 -17.81 -12.71 -9.22
CA GLY A 175 -16.66 -12.61 -10.10
C GLY A 175 -16.91 -13.16 -11.50
N GLY A 176 -15.83 -13.38 -12.26
CA GLY A 176 -15.92 -13.99 -13.58
C GLY A 176 -16.70 -13.18 -14.63
N GLY A 177 -16.79 -11.87 -14.46
CA GLY A 177 -17.59 -10.99 -15.33
C GLY A 177 -19.09 -11.00 -15.04
N VAL A 178 -19.57 -11.86 -14.14
CA VAL A 178 -21.00 -12.06 -13.82
C VAL A 178 -21.65 -10.81 -13.24
N ALA A 179 -20.92 -10.01 -12.45
CA ALA A 179 -21.49 -8.76 -11.90
C ALA A 179 -21.91 -7.77 -12.99
N LEU A 180 -21.12 -7.64 -14.06
CA LEU A 180 -21.46 -6.79 -15.20
C LEU A 180 -22.55 -7.40 -16.07
N LEU A 181 -22.54 -8.73 -16.25
CA LEU A 181 -23.60 -9.46 -16.93
C LEU A 181 -24.95 -9.25 -16.22
N ASN A 182 -25.00 -9.43 -14.90
CA ASN A 182 -26.20 -9.18 -14.10
C ASN A 182 -26.71 -7.74 -14.27
N ALA A 183 -25.81 -6.76 -14.23
CA ALA A 183 -26.18 -5.37 -14.44
C ALA A 183 -26.80 -5.13 -15.84
N SER A 184 -26.31 -5.85 -16.87
CA SER A 184 -26.87 -5.76 -18.22
C SER A 184 -28.26 -6.39 -18.36
N GLN A 185 -28.59 -7.36 -17.52
CA GLN A 185 -29.89 -8.03 -17.50
C GLN A 185 -30.95 -7.25 -16.70
N GLU A 186 -30.55 -6.52 -15.67
CA GLU A 186 -31.44 -5.79 -14.78
C GLU A 186 -31.76 -4.35 -15.24
N LEU A 187 -30.89 -3.78 -16.10
CA LEU A 187 -31.05 -2.40 -16.54
C LEU A 187 -31.65 -2.33 -17.95
N PHE A 188 -32.51 -1.38 -18.12
CA PHE A 188 -33.14 -1.05 -19.42
C PHE A 188 -32.85 0.43 -19.70
N GLY A 189 -32.53 0.74 -20.95
CA GLY A 189 -32.17 2.08 -21.33
C GLY A 189 -32.61 2.48 -22.73
N ASP A 190 -32.21 3.67 -23.14
CA ASP A 190 -32.37 4.10 -24.52
C ASP A 190 -31.35 3.40 -25.44
N ARG A 191 -31.37 3.71 -26.72
CA ARG A 191 -30.45 3.09 -27.71
C ARG A 191 -28.96 3.29 -27.38
N ALA A 192 -28.58 4.38 -26.71
CA ALA A 192 -27.20 4.64 -26.33
C ALA A 192 -26.83 3.79 -25.10
N GLU A 193 -27.71 3.67 -24.14
CA GLU A 193 -27.52 2.81 -22.97
C GLU A 193 -27.48 1.34 -23.35
N GLU A 194 -28.31 0.89 -24.33
CA GLU A 194 -28.26 -0.49 -24.89
C GLU A 194 -26.87 -0.84 -25.43
N ILE A 195 -26.16 0.09 -26.08
CA ILE A 195 -24.80 -0.13 -26.58
C ILE A 195 -23.87 -0.42 -25.40
N LEU A 196 -23.95 0.34 -24.32
CA LEU A 196 -23.16 0.11 -23.12
C LEU A 196 -23.51 -1.21 -22.45
N LEU A 197 -24.81 -1.51 -22.29
CA LEU A 197 -25.30 -2.75 -21.66
C LEU A 197 -24.83 -3.99 -22.44
N ASN A 198 -24.77 -3.93 -23.75
CA ASN A 198 -24.22 -5.00 -24.57
C ASN A 198 -22.69 -5.10 -24.43
N ALA A 199 -21.99 -3.96 -24.37
CA ALA A 199 -20.53 -3.96 -24.26
C ALA A 199 -20.04 -4.52 -22.90
N ILE A 200 -20.74 -4.30 -21.80
CA ILE A 200 -20.35 -4.78 -20.48
C ILE A 200 -20.50 -6.30 -20.28
N LYS A 201 -21.15 -7.01 -21.21
CA LYS A 201 -21.19 -8.48 -21.24
C LYS A 201 -19.87 -9.09 -21.69
N ALA A 202 -19.07 -8.35 -22.47
CA ALA A 202 -17.84 -8.86 -23.09
C ALA A 202 -16.86 -9.52 -22.12
N PRO A 203 -16.59 -9.03 -20.88
CA PRO A 203 -15.69 -9.71 -19.97
C PRO A 203 -16.11 -11.14 -19.61
N PHE A 204 -17.41 -11.40 -19.46
CA PHE A 204 -17.93 -12.74 -19.20
C PHE A 204 -17.67 -13.67 -20.40
N HIS A 205 -18.05 -13.28 -21.59
CA HIS A 205 -17.87 -14.08 -22.80
C HIS A 205 -16.40 -14.35 -23.10
N VAL A 206 -15.52 -13.33 -22.96
CA VAL A 206 -14.07 -13.51 -23.18
C VAL A 206 -13.46 -14.50 -22.18
N ILE A 207 -13.94 -14.56 -20.94
CA ILE A 207 -13.47 -15.55 -19.97
C ILE A 207 -13.85 -16.97 -20.43
N LEU A 208 -15.08 -17.18 -20.91
CA LEU A 208 -15.52 -18.47 -21.43
C LEU A 208 -14.75 -18.88 -22.67
N ASP A 209 -14.58 -17.96 -23.63
CA ASP A 209 -13.80 -18.18 -24.85
C ASP A 209 -12.36 -18.60 -24.53
N ASN A 210 -11.71 -17.90 -23.60
CA ASN A 210 -10.35 -18.23 -23.16
C ASN A 210 -10.27 -19.61 -22.45
N ALA A 211 -11.34 -20.05 -21.83
CA ALA A 211 -11.44 -21.37 -21.22
C ALA A 211 -11.80 -22.47 -22.24
N GLY A 212 -12.14 -22.11 -23.46
CA GLY A 212 -12.62 -23.05 -24.50
C GLY A 212 -14.00 -23.62 -24.19
N ILE A 213 -14.81 -22.92 -23.43
CA ILE A 213 -16.17 -23.28 -23.09
C ILE A 213 -17.10 -22.67 -24.15
N GLU A 214 -17.86 -23.52 -24.85
CA GLU A 214 -18.83 -23.07 -25.83
C GLU A 214 -19.90 -22.17 -25.17
N GLU A 215 -20.35 -21.17 -25.94
CA GLU A 215 -21.35 -20.21 -25.49
C GLU A 215 -22.63 -20.94 -25.08
N GLN A 216 -23.02 -20.74 -23.81
CA GLN A 216 -24.25 -21.27 -23.23
C GLN A 216 -25.22 -20.12 -23.02
N ASP A 217 -26.48 -20.44 -22.76
CA ASP A 217 -27.48 -19.45 -22.39
C ASP A 217 -26.98 -18.63 -21.18
N GLU A 218 -27.28 -17.34 -21.18
CA GLU A 218 -26.89 -16.45 -20.09
C GLU A 218 -27.39 -16.99 -18.74
N PRO A 219 -26.53 -17.16 -17.73
CA PRO A 219 -26.92 -17.72 -16.45
C PRO A 219 -27.87 -16.78 -15.69
N MET A 220 -28.59 -17.31 -14.71
CA MET A 220 -29.44 -16.53 -13.82
C MET A 220 -28.59 -15.59 -12.95
N LEU A 221 -29.24 -14.57 -12.38
CA LEU A 221 -28.60 -13.60 -11.50
C LEU A 221 -27.78 -14.27 -10.40
N GLY A 222 -26.50 -13.89 -10.27
CA GLY A 222 -25.57 -14.43 -9.29
C GLY A 222 -24.90 -15.76 -9.68
N GLN A 223 -25.40 -16.42 -10.72
CA GLN A 223 -24.81 -17.66 -11.24
C GLN A 223 -23.81 -17.37 -12.36
N GLY A 224 -22.84 -18.24 -12.50
CA GLY A 224 -21.83 -18.21 -13.55
C GLY A 224 -21.17 -19.55 -13.70
N ILE A 225 -20.21 -19.66 -14.60
CA ILE A 225 -19.47 -20.88 -14.87
C ILE A 225 -18.14 -20.86 -14.15
N ASP A 226 -17.87 -21.89 -13.33
CA ASP A 226 -16.52 -22.14 -12.84
C ASP A 226 -15.70 -22.73 -13.98
N VAL A 227 -14.80 -21.93 -14.54
CA VAL A 227 -13.97 -22.32 -15.69
C VAL A 227 -12.98 -23.46 -15.37
N VAL A 228 -12.76 -23.80 -14.11
CA VAL A 228 -11.90 -24.92 -13.70
C VAL A 228 -12.66 -26.24 -13.82
N THR A 229 -13.93 -26.28 -13.45
CA THR A 229 -14.77 -27.49 -13.48
C THR A 229 -15.66 -27.54 -14.72
N GLY A 230 -15.98 -26.42 -15.32
CA GLY A 230 -16.96 -26.27 -16.41
C GLY A 230 -18.41 -26.25 -15.94
N ASP A 231 -18.65 -26.25 -14.63
CA ASP A 231 -20.00 -26.33 -14.05
C ASP A 231 -20.62 -24.96 -13.79
N LEU A 232 -21.93 -24.89 -13.91
CA LEU A 232 -22.72 -23.74 -13.47
C LEU A 232 -22.80 -23.71 -11.93
N CYS A 233 -22.46 -22.60 -11.32
CA CYS A 233 -22.44 -22.45 -9.86
C CYS A 233 -22.89 -21.06 -9.41
N ASP A 234 -23.28 -20.93 -8.13
CA ASP A 234 -23.40 -19.64 -7.47
C ASP A 234 -22.01 -19.07 -7.19
N MET A 235 -21.68 -17.96 -7.79
CA MET A 235 -20.33 -17.39 -7.80
C MET A 235 -19.85 -16.99 -6.39
N ILE A 236 -20.73 -16.41 -5.58
CA ILE A 236 -20.35 -15.96 -4.22
C ILE A 236 -20.13 -17.17 -3.32
N SER A 237 -21.02 -18.14 -3.34
CA SER A 237 -20.90 -19.37 -2.53
C SER A 237 -19.69 -20.21 -2.92
N SER A 238 -19.32 -20.19 -4.20
CA SER A 238 -18.14 -20.90 -4.73
C SER A 238 -16.84 -20.13 -4.50
N GLY A 239 -16.92 -18.91 -3.94
CA GLY A 239 -15.74 -18.07 -3.66
C GLY A 239 -15.16 -17.38 -4.89
N ILE A 240 -15.88 -17.37 -6.01
CA ILE A 240 -15.52 -16.65 -7.24
C ILE A 240 -16.08 -15.24 -7.15
N ILE A 241 -15.28 -14.34 -6.60
CA ILE A 241 -15.72 -12.99 -6.19
C ILE A 241 -14.75 -11.93 -6.70
N ASP A 242 -15.30 -10.75 -7.01
CA ASP A 242 -14.56 -9.55 -7.37
C ASP A 242 -14.84 -8.40 -6.40
N PRO A 243 -13.85 -7.52 -6.12
CA PRO A 243 -14.10 -6.29 -5.36
C PRO A 243 -14.93 -5.30 -6.18
N VAL A 244 -16.03 -4.78 -5.59
CA VAL A 244 -16.91 -3.77 -6.23
C VAL A 244 -16.10 -2.56 -6.74
N LEU A 245 -15.17 -2.08 -5.92
CA LEU A 245 -14.34 -0.92 -6.27
C LEU A 245 -13.53 -1.14 -7.55
N VAL A 246 -13.02 -2.36 -7.77
CA VAL A 246 -12.23 -2.71 -8.95
C VAL A 246 -13.12 -2.73 -10.20
N THR A 247 -14.22 -3.49 -10.16
CA THR A 247 -15.17 -3.61 -11.27
C THR A 247 -15.74 -2.24 -11.70
N LYS A 248 -16.16 -1.45 -10.71
CA LYS A 248 -16.68 -0.09 -10.91
C LYS A 248 -15.65 0.85 -11.52
N SER A 249 -14.39 0.80 -11.04
CA SER A 249 -13.29 1.64 -11.54
C SER A 249 -12.88 1.24 -12.95
N ALA A 250 -12.86 -0.05 -13.26
CA ALA A 250 -12.55 -0.55 -14.60
C ALA A 250 -13.55 -0.03 -15.62
N LEU A 251 -14.86 -0.17 -15.34
CA LEU A 251 -15.91 0.34 -16.21
C LEU A 251 -15.83 1.86 -16.40
N LYS A 252 -15.67 2.61 -15.29
CA LYS A 252 -15.56 4.07 -15.34
C LYS A 252 -14.36 4.54 -16.18
N ASN A 253 -13.22 3.88 -16.03
CA ASN A 253 -12.03 4.23 -16.77
C ASN A 253 -12.16 3.87 -18.26
N ALA A 254 -12.74 2.71 -18.57
CA ALA A 254 -13.00 2.30 -19.96
C ALA A 254 -13.92 3.33 -20.67
N VAL A 255 -15.04 3.71 -20.06
CA VAL A 255 -15.94 4.73 -20.60
C VAL A 255 -15.22 6.08 -20.77
N SER A 256 -14.41 6.50 -19.79
CA SER A 256 -13.65 7.76 -19.88
C SER A 256 -12.67 7.77 -21.05
N VAL A 257 -12.02 6.66 -21.35
CA VAL A 257 -11.11 6.54 -22.50
C VAL A 257 -11.90 6.60 -23.81
N VAL A 258 -12.97 5.82 -23.93
CA VAL A 258 -13.81 5.78 -25.15
C VAL A 258 -14.39 7.16 -25.46
N THR A 259 -14.94 7.86 -24.47
CA THR A 259 -15.49 9.23 -24.65
C THR A 259 -14.43 10.29 -25.00
N THR A 260 -13.15 9.98 -24.84
CA THR A 260 -12.07 10.88 -25.23
C THR A 260 -11.63 10.62 -26.69
N ILE A 261 -11.86 9.40 -27.19
CA ILE A 261 -11.49 9.00 -28.55
C ILE A 261 -12.56 9.37 -29.56
N ILE A 262 -13.84 9.29 -29.17
CA ILE A 262 -15.00 9.69 -29.98
C ILE A 262 -15.19 11.22 -29.95
#